data_497cec95a6886e90a2da4237ff1055cb
#
_entry.id   497cec95a6886e90a2da4237ff1055cb
#
_cell.length_a   1.000
_cell.length_b   1.000
_cell.length_c   1.000
_cell.angle_alpha   90.00
_cell.angle_beta   90.00
_cell.angle_gamma   90.00
#
_symmetry.space_group_name_H-M   'P 1'
#
loop_
_entity.id
_entity.type
_entity.pdbx_description
1 polymer ?
#
loop_
_entity_poly.entity_id
_entity_poly.type
_entity_poly.pdbx_seq_one_letter_code
_entity_poly.pdbx_strand_id
1 'polypeptide(L)'
;LVIPEGGFGQLACDGVASIMREVGQSKFQHIFCSIGTGATYLGLCQSAKGSTIHGVLTLNNLAEINEHAERLKINTQQIYADYIFGKYAKQPKELVQFCDAFEDKHDIKIEPIYTGRMFYGLYDLIQHNKFKSGSTILAIHTGGVKS
;
A
#
# COMPACT_ATOMS: atom_id res chain seq x y z
N LEU A 1 16.48 -3.19 -23.74
CA LEU A 1 16.03 -3.31 -22.35
C LEU A 1 14.52 -3.08 -22.32
N VAL A 2 13.74 -4.07 -21.89
CA VAL A 2 12.30 -3.93 -21.71
C VAL A 2 12.07 -3.67 -20.21
N ILE A 3 11.45 -2.54 -19.88
CA ILE A 3 11.04 -2.21 -18.53
C ILE A 3 9.55 -2.56 -18.43
N PRO A 4 9.13 -3.51 -17.57
CA PRO A 4 7.73 -3.84 -17.37
C PRO A 4 6.91 -2.66 -16.84
N GLU A 5 5.58 -2.73 -16.97
CA GLU A 5 4.68 -1.74 -16.40
C GLU A 5 4.94 -1.58 -14.88
N GLY A 6 4.98 -0.32 -14.42
CA GLY A 6 5.32 0.01 -13.03
C GLY A 6 6.73 -0.43 -12.60
N GLY A 7 7.62 -0.79 -13.55
CA GLY A 7 8.95 -1.30 -13.25
C GLY A 7 8.95 -2.64 -12.52
N PHE A 8 7.83 -3.39 -12.56
CA PHE A 8 7.66 -4.61 -11.77
C PHE A 8 8.72 -5.68 -12.10
N GLY A 9 9.29 -6.29 -11.07
CA GLY A 9 10.24 -7.40 -11.17
C GLY A 9 11.05 -7.59 -9.88
N GLN A 10 11.90 -8.60 -9.85
CA GLN A 10 12.72 -8.91 -8.68
C GLN A 10 13.57 -7.71 -8.24
N LEU A 11 14.20 -7.01 -9.18
CA LEU A 11 15.03 -5.83 -8.88
C LEU A 11 14.23 -4.72 -8.19
N ALA A 12 12.95 -4.53 -8.57
CA ALA A 12 12.09 -3.54 -7.92
C ALA A 12 11.75 -3.98 -6.48
N CYS A 13 11.43 -5.26 -6.28
CA CYS A 13 11.20 -5.81 -4.94
C CYS A 13 12.44 -5.67 -4.05
N ASP A 14 13.62 -5.95 -4.58
CA ASP A 14 14.90 -5.80 -3.86
C ASP A 14 15.19 -4.33 -3.52
N GLY A 15 14.85 -3.42 -4.43
CA GLY A 15 14.94 -1.97 -4.19
C GLY A 15 14.05 -1.52 -3.02
N VAL A 16 12.82 -2.03 -2.96
CA VAL A 16 11.88 -1.73 -1.85
C VAL A 16 12.40 -2.23 -0.50
N ALA A 17 13.19 -3.31 -0.48
CA ALA A 17 13.80 -3.81 0.76
C ALA A 17 14.70 -2.76 1.45
N SER A 18 15.20 -1.75 0.73
CA SER A 18 15.96 -0.65 1.33
C SER A 18 15.11 0.20 2.27
N ILE A 19 13.82 0.38 1.97
CA ILE A 19 12.88 1.11 2.83
C ILE A 19 12.85 0.49 4.23
N MET A 20 12.78 -0.84 4.29
CA MET A 20 12.73 -1.55 5.57
C MET A 20 14.03 -1.43 6.37
N ARG A 21 15.17 -1.28 5.70
CA ARG A 21 16.45 -1.03 6.37
C ARG A 21 16.53 0.39 6.95
N GLU A 22 16.04 1.39 6.22
CA GLU A 22 16.04 2.79 6.66
C GLU A 22 15.07 3.02 7.80
N VAL A 23 13.88 2.46 7.73
CA VAL A 23 12.82 2.62 8.73
C VAL A 23 13.12 1.85 10.03
N GLY A 24 13.91 0.78 9.96
CA GLY A 24 14.17 -0.12 11.09
C GLY A 24 13.08 -1.18 11.24
N GLN A 25 13.43 -2.42 10.92
CA GLN A 25 12.52 -3.55 10.72
C GLN A 25 11.62 -3.92 11.89
N SER A 26 11.93 -3.51 13.11
CA SER A 26 11.18 -3.92 14.31
C SER A 26 10.37 -2.81 14.98
N LYS A 27 10.36 -1.61 14.40
CA LYS A 27 9.68 -0.44 15.00
C LYS A 27 8.17 -0.45 14.84
N PHE A 28 7.66 -1.08 13.79
CA PHE A 28 6.25 -1.04 13.43
C PHE A 28 5.67 -2.45 13.38
N GLN A 29 4.53 -2.63 14.04
CA GLN A 29 3.79 -3.89 14.02
C GLN A 29 3.04 -4.10 12.70
N HIS A 30 2.58 -3.01 12.10
CA HIS A 30 1.82 -3.01 10.87
C HIS A 30 2.40 -2.03 9.88
N ILE A 31 2.52 -2.43 8.61
CA ILE A 31 3.02 -1.58 7.52
C ILE A 31 2.01 -1.59 6.39
N PHE A 32 1.53 -0.41 6.01
CA PHE A 32 0.53 -0.23 4.95
C PHE A 32 1.17 0.34 3.69
N CYS A 33 0.74 -0.18 2.54
CA CYS A 33 1.04 0.41 1.23
C CYS A 33 -0.12 0.23 0.26
N SER A 34 -0.17 1.07 -0.77
CA SER A 34 -1.07 0.87 -1.92
C SER A 34 -0.52 -0.23 -2.82
N ILE A 35 -1.40 -1.01 -3.44
CA ILE A 35 -1.05 -2.01 -4.45
C ILE A 35 -1.54 -1.53 -5.82
N GLY A 36 -0.63 -1.12 -6.68
CA GLY A 36 -0.83 -0.98 -8.12
C GLY A 36 -0.34 -2.25 -8.83
N THR A 37 0.85 -2.23 -9.42
CA THR A 37 1.48 -3.41 -10.05
C THR A 37 2.02 -4.45 -9.07
N GLY A 38 2.11 -4.12 -7.79
CA GLY A 38 2.52 -5.02 -6.73
C GLY A 38 3.98 -4.93 -6.29
N ALA A 39 4.85 -4.20 -6.99
CA ALA A 39 6.28 -4.14 -6.68
C ALA A 39 6.56 -3.71 -5.23
N THR A 40 5.93 -2.62 -4.77
CA THR A 40 6.09 -2.14 -3.40
C THR A 40 5.60 -3.15 -2.38
N TYR A 41 4.38 -3.68 -2.56
CA TYR A 41 3.79 -4.63 -1.64
C TYR A 41 4.60 -5.93 -1.53
N LEU A 42 4.96 -6.54 -2.66
CA LEU A 42 5.74 -7.77 -2.68
C LEU A 42 7.16 -7.57 -2.15
N GLY A 43 7.80 -6.45 -2.45
CA GLY A 43 9.10 -6.10 -1.89
C GLY A 43 9.06 -5.93 -0.37
N LEU A 44 7.99 -5.35 0.18
CA LEU A 44 7.77 -5.28 1.62
C LEU A 44 7.54 -6.67 2.21
N CYS A 45 6.69 -7.50 1.60
CA CYS A 45 6.46 -8.88 2.06
C CYS A 45 7.76 -9.70 2.09
N GLN A 46 8.62 -9.53 1.08
CA GLN A 46 9.91 -10.22 1.01
C GLN A 46 10.87 -9.78 2.11
N SER A 47 10.84 -8.51 2.49
CA SER A 47 11.86 -7.90 3.35
C SER A 47 11.42 -7.70 4.80
N ALA A 48 10.13 -7.68 5.09
CA ALA A 48 9.63 -7.45 6.44
C ALA A 48 9.92 -8.61 7.37
N LYS A 49 10.50 -8.28 8.53
CA LYS A 49 10.74 -9.23 9.62
C LYS A 49 10.01 -8.75 10.87
N GLY A 50 8.99 -9.51 11.29
CA GLY A 50 8.24 -9.20 12.50
C GLY A 50 7.13 -8.14 12.36
N SER A 51 6.95 -7.56 11.17
CA SER A 51 5.83 -6.67 10.85
C SER A 51 4.80 -7.39 9.97
N THR A 52 3.53 -7.09 10.14
CA THR A 52 2.48 -7.51 9.21
C THR A 52 2.33 -6.49 8.10
N ILE A 53 2.43 -6.95 6.85
CA ILE A 53 2.26 -6.09 5.67
C ILE A 53 0.80 -6.09 5.24
N HIS A 54 0.27 -4.91 5.04
CA HIS A 54 -1.10 -4.64 4.62
C HIS A 54 -1.09 -3.90 3.28
N GLY A 55 -1.55 -4.56 2.23
CA GLY A 55 -1.68 -3.98 0.91
C GLY A 55 -3.13 -3.59 0.62
N VAL A 56 -3.37 -2.37 0.18
CA VAL A 56 -4.68 -1.92 -0.29
C VAL A 56 -4.68 -1.89 -1.81
N LEU A 57 -5.49 -2.75 -2.44
CA LEU A 57 -5.63 -2.81 -3.89
C LEU A 57 -6.25 -1.52 -4.42
N THR A 58 -5.62 -0.96 -5.44
CA THR A 58 -6.11 0.20 -6.18
C THR A 58 -6.65 -0.18 -7.56
N LEU A 59 -6.32 -1.38 -7.99
CA LEU A 59 -6.75 -2.01 -9.24
C LEU A 59 -7.44 -3.34 -8.92
N ASN A 60 -8.32 -3.80 -9.81
CA ASN A 60 -8.92 -5.13 -9.68
C ASN A 60 -8.00 -6.20 -10.30
N ASN A 61 -6.82 -6.37 -9.74
CA ASN A 61 -5.76 -7.23 -10.26
C ASN A 61 -5.20 -8.22 -9.22
N LEU A 62 -6.01 -8.65 -8.26
CA LEU A 62 -5.58 -9.58 -7.20
C LEU A 62 -4.99 -10.88 -7.78
N ALA A 63 -5.57 -11.40 -8.87
CA ALA A 63 -5.06 -12.61 -9.52
C ALA A 63 -3.64 -12.41 -10.06
N GLU A 64 -3.36 -11.27 -10.68
CA GLU A 64 -2.04 -10.91 -11.17
C GLU A 64 -1.02 -10.75 -10.02
N ILE A 65 -1.43 -10.13 -8.91
CA ILE A 65 -0.55 -10.02 -7.73
C ILE A 65 -0.18 -11.39 -7.17
N ASN A 66 -1.14 -12.33 -7.11
CA ASN A 66 -0.89 -13.70 -6.65
C ASN A 66 0.05 -14.44 -7.62
N GLU A 67 -0.16 -14.34 -8.94
CA GLU A 67 0.73 -14.91 -9.95
C GLU A 67 2.15 -14.35 -9.83
N HIS A 68 2.29 -13.04 -9.64
CA HIS A 68 3.57 -12.40 -9.39
C HIS A 68 4.26 -12.93 -8.13
N ALA A 69 3.51 -13.09 -7.05
CA ALA A 69 4.02 -13.62 -5.78
C ALA A 69 4.52 -15.06 -5.93
N GLU A 70 3.76 -15.92 -6.61
CA GLU A 70 4.15 -17.30 -6.90
C GLU A 70 5.43 -17.34 -7.75
N ARG A 71 5.50 -16.58 -8.83
CA ARG A 71 6.67 -16.50 -9.71
C ARG A 71 7.93 -16.06 -8.96
N LEU A 72 7.81 -15.10 -8.04
CA LEU A 72 8.92 -14.59 -7.23
C LEU A 72 9.15 -15.39 -5.94
N LYS A 73 8.31 -16.40 -5.66
CA LYS A 73 8.33 -17.19 -4.42
C LYS A 73 8.23 -16.34 -3.15
N ILE A 74 7.39 -15.31 -3.20
CA ILE A 74 7.11 -14.39 -2.10
C ILE A 74 5.77 -14.77 -1.47
N ASN A 75 5.75 -14.95 -0.15
CA ASN A 75 4.53 -15.16 0.59
C ASN A 75 3.79 -13.83 0.78
N THR A 76 2.60 -13.71 0.21
CA THR A 76 1.72 -12.57 0.44
C THR A 76 1.18 -12.55 1.87
N GLN A 77 0.82 -11.37 2.35
CA GLN A 77 0.22 -11.18 3.67
C GLN A 77 -1.20 -10.60 3.53
N GLN A 78 -1.56 -9.54 4.25
CA GLN A 78 -2.91 -8.99 4.20
C GLN A 78 -3.12 -8.18 2.91
N ILE A 79 -4.19 -8.48 2.16
CA ILE A 79 -4.61 -7.71 0.99
C ILE A 79 -6.08 -7.31 1.16
N TYR A 80 -6.37 -6.04 0.95
CA TYR A 80 -7.72 -5.47 1.03
C TYR A 80 -8.19 -5.02 -0.35
N ALA A 81 -9.28 -5.61 -0.82
CA ALA A 81 -9.89 -5.31 -2.12
C ALA A 81 -11.12 -4.40 -2.01
N ASP A 82 -11.62 -4.16 -0.81
CA ASP A 82 -12.88 -3.43 -0.58
C ASP A 82 -12.79 -1.93 -0.94
N TYR A 83 -11.57 -1.41 -1.06
CA TYR A 83 -11.30 0.03 -1.30
C TYR A 83 -10.98 0.36 -2.76
N ILE A 84 -11.28 -0.55 -3.70
CA ILE A 84 -11.10 -0.32 -5.15
C ILE A 84 -12.12 0.71 -5.68
N PHE A 85 -13.29 0.83 -5.05
CA PHE A 85 -14.38 1.73 -5.45
C PHE A 85 -14.87 1.53 -6.90
N GLY A 86 -14.77 0.31 -7.41
CA GLY A 86 -15.26 -0.08 -8.73
C GLY A 86 -14.22 0.06 -9.84
N LYS A 87 -14.44 0.92 -10.86
CA LYS A 87 -13.53 1.04 -12.01
C LYS A 87 -12.23 1.78 -11.64
N TYR A 88 -11.15 1.46 -12.38
CA TYR A 88 -9.87 2.18 -12.29
C TYR A 88 -10.05 3.71 -12.33
N ALA A 89 -9.32 4.40 -11.49
CA ALA A 89 -9.33 5.84 -11.34
C ALA A 89 -10.70 6.47 -11.01
N LYS A 90 -11.73 5.67 -10.68
CA LYS A 90 -12.98 6.23 -10.16
C LYS A 90 -12.70 6.91 -8.82
N GLN A 91 -13.14 8.15 -8.70
CA GLN A 91 -12.95 8.97 -7.51
C GLN A 91 -14.32 9.32 -6.92
N PRO A 92 -14.90 8.45 -6.07
CA PRO A 92 -16.16 8.78 -5.42
C PRO A 92 -15.98 10.00 -4.53
N LYS A 93 -17.05 10.79 -4.42
CA LYS A 93 -17.05 12.06 -3.68
C LYS A 93 -16.52 11.90 -2.23
N GLU A 94 -16.88 10.82 -1.58
CA GLU A 94 -16.43 10.50 -0.21
C GLU A 94 -14.91 10.34 -0.11
N LEU A 95 -14.27 9.69 -1.11
CA LEU A 95 -12.82 9.51 -1.16
C LEU A 95 -12.09 10.83 -1.40
N VAL A 96 -12.62 11.68 -2.31
CA VAL A 96 -12.06 13.01 -2.57
C VAL A 96 -12.14 13.88 -1.31
N GLN A 97 -13.32 13.91 -0.67
CA GLN A 97 -13.51 14.64 0.59
C GLN A 97 -12.59 14.15 1.70
N PHE A 98 -12.35 12.84 1.77
CA PHE A 98 -11.39 12.27 2.71
C PHE A 98 -9.97 12.77 2.43
N CYS A 99 -9.54 12.77 1.16
CA CYS A 99 -8.21 13.27 0.79
C CYS A 99 -8.03 14.74 1.14
N ASP A 100 -9.01 15.58 0.85
CA ASP A 100 -8.99 17.01 1.18
C ASP A 100 -8.91 17.22 2.71
N ALA A 101 -9.76 16.53 3.47
CA ALA A 101 -9.74 16.61 4.94
C ALA A 101 -8.44 16.06 5.56
N PHE A 102 -7.82 15.07 4.93
CA PHE A 102 -6.53 14.52 5.35
C PHE A 102 -5.41 15.55 5.13
N GLU A 103 -5.37 16.20 3.96
CA GLU A 103 -4.41 17.27 3.66
C GLU A 103 -4.57 18.42 4.65
N ASP A 104 -5.79 18.90 4.85
CA ASP A 104 -6.08 20.01 5.79
C ASP A 104 -5.64 19.69 7.23
N LYS A 105 -5.79 18.45 7.64
CA LYS A 105 -5.47 18.02 9.02
C LYS A 105 -3.99 17.75 9.25
N HIS A 106 -3.30 17.20 8.26
CA HIS A 106 -1.96 16.65 8.43
C HIS A 106 -0.88 17.40 7.66
N ASP A 107 -1.26 18.37 6.81
CA ASP A 107 -0.37 19.06 5.86
C ASP A 107 0.40 18.06 4.96
N ILE A 108 -0.25 16.96 4.62
CA ILE A 108 0.25 15.91 3.74
C ILE A 108 -0.75 15.67 2.63
N LYS A 109 -0.35 15.98 1.41
CA LYS A 109 -1.19 15.77 0.24
C LYS A 109 -1.22 14.29 -0.16
N ILE A 110 -2.41 13.74 -0.32
CA ILE A 110 -2.65 12.39 -0.85
C ILE A 110 -3.59 12.47 -2.04
N GLU A 111 -3.39 11.59 -3.03
CA GLU A 111 -4.21 11.57 -4.23
C GLU A 111 -5.20 10.39 -4.21
N PRO A 112 -6.42 10.52 -4.79
CA PRO A 112 -7.49 9.55 -4.59
C PRO A 112 -7.35 8.23 -5.38
N ILE A 113 -6.29 8.05 -6.19
CA ILE A 113 -6.12 6.85 -7.03
C ILE A 113 -5.37 5.75 -6.29
N TYR A 114 -4.25 6.10 -5.63
CA TYR A 114 -3.36 5.16 -4.94
C TYR A 114 -3.31 5.43 -3.42
N THR A 115 -2.62 6.49 -3.03
CA THR A 115 -2.35 6.77 -1.61
C THR A 115 -3.61 7.13 -0.84
N GLY A 116 -4.54 7.85 -1.44
CA GLY A 116 -5.83 8.17 -0.83
C GLY A 116 -6.64 6.94 -0.49
N ARG A 117 -6.69 5.93 -1.38
CA ARG A 117 -7.38 4.66 -1.09
C ARG A 117 -6.72 3.89 0.04
N MET A 118 -5.40 3.88 0.07
CA MET A 118 -4.65 3.22 1.14
C MET A 118 -4.92 3.88 2.50
N PHE A 119 -4.85 5.19 2.58
CA PHE A 119 -5.15 5.90 3.82
C PHE A 119 -6.62 5.79 4.22
N TYR A 120 -7.54 5.86 3.26
CA TYR A 120 -8.97 5.65 3.52
C TYR A 120 -9.22 4.26 4.14
N GLY A 121 -8.68 3.21 3.52
CA GLY A 121 -8.76 1.84 4.04
C GLY A 121 -8.11 1.68 5.41
N LEU A 122 -6.97 2.29 5.65
CA LEU A 122 -6.31 2.28 6.95
C LEU A 122 -7.20 2.92 8.03
N TYR A 123 -7.79 4.09 7.76
CA TYR A 123 -8.66 4.78 8.71
C TYR A 123 -9.94 3.98 8.99
N ASP A 124 -10.54 3.39 7.96
CA ASP A 124 -11.70 2.53 8.10
C ASP A 124 -11.40 1.30 8.98
N LEU A 125 -10.28 0.63 8.74
CA LEU A 125 -9.84 -0.50 9.55
C LEU A 125 -9.56 -0.12 11.02
N ILE A 126 -9.00 1.06 11.27
CA ILE A 126 -8.79 1.58 12.63
C ILE A 126 -10.15 1.83 13.31
N GLN A 127 -11.10 2.47 12.63
CA GLN A 127 -12.43 2.74 13.15
C GLN A 127 -13.21 1.45 13.50
N HIS A 128 -12.95 0.37 12.74
CA HIS A 128 -13.53 -0.95 12.99
C HIS A 128 -12.73 -1.81 13.98
N ASN A 129 -11.79 -1.21 14.73
CA ASN A 129 -11.00 -1.88 15.77
C ASN A 129 -10.23 -3.12 15.28
N LYS A 130 -9.72 -3.09 14.04
CA LYS A 130 -8.93 -4.19 13.47
C LYS A 130 -7.53 -4.32 14.08
N PHE A 131 -7.07 -3.31 14.79
CA PHE A 131 -5.76 -3.29 15.45
C PHE A 131 -5.92 -3.18 16.96
N LYS A 132 -4.99 -3.79 17.71
CA LYS A 132 -4.94 -3.63 19.16
C LYS A 132 -4.61 -2.17 19.52
N SER A 133 -5.21 -1.67 20.59
CA SER A 133 -4.85 -0.35 21.13
C SER A 133 -3.33 -0.30 21.42
N GLY A 134 -2.69 0.80 21.04
CA GLY A 134 -1.25 0.98 21.16
C GLY A 134 -0.41 0.33 20.04
N SER A 135 -1.04 -0.29 19.03
CA SER A 135 -0.30 -0.78 17.85
C SER A 135 0.41 0.35 17.13
N THR A 136 1.64 0.08 16.69
CA THR A 136 2.43 1.00 15.86
C THR A 136 2.21 0.68 14.38
N ILE A 137 1.79 1.68 13.60
CA ILE A 137 1.46 1.54 12.18
C ILE A 137 2.33 2.49 11.37
N LEU A 138 2.99 1.98 10.34
CA LEU A 138 3.66 2.76 9.30
C LEU A 138 2.81 2.75 8.04
N ALA A 139 2.46 3.90 7.51
CA ALA A 139 1.84 4.03 6.20
C ALA A 139 2.87 4.59 5.20
N ILE A 140 3.13 3.86 4.12
CA ILE A 140 4.12 4.25 3.11
C ILE A 140 3.43 5.06 2.02
N HIS A 141 3.81 6.34 1.93
CA HIS A 141 3.38 7.24 0.88
C HIS A 141 4.34 7.15 -0.31
N THR A 142 3.89 6.53 -1.40
CA THR A 142 4.74 6.25 -2.59
C THR A 142 4.77 7.39 -3.62
N GLY A 143 4.26 8.56 -3.28
CA GLY A 143 4.20 9.70 -4.20
C GLY A 143 2.92 9.72 -5.05
N GLY A 144 3.01 10.23 -6.27
CA GLY A 144 1.86 10.34 -7.19
C GLY A 144 1.10 11.66 -7.08
N VAL A 145 1.59 12.60 -6.29
CA VAL A 145 0.97 13.91 -6.12
C VAL A 145 1.49 14.84 -7.21
N LYS A 146 0.60 15.33 -8.07
CA LYS A 146 0.94 16.42 -9.00
C LYS A 146 1.14 17.70 -8.19
N SER A 147 2.30 18.31 -8.38
CA SER A 147 2.59 19.67 -7.91
C SER A 147 1.65 20.69 -8.55
#